data_f9e9c6eab05434a06f582affa735b909
#
_entry.id   f9e9c6eab05434a06f582affa735b909
#
_cell.length_a   1.000
_cell.length_b   1.000
_cell.length_c   1.000
_cell.angle_alpha   90.00
_cell.angle_beta   90.00
_cell.angle_gamma   90.00
#
_symmetry.space_group_name_H-M   'P 1'
#
loop_
_entity.id
_entity.type
_entity.pdbx_description
1 polymer ?
#
loop_
_entity_poly.entity_id
_entity_poly.type
_entity_poly.pdbx_seq_one_letter_code
_entity_poly.pdbx_strand_id
1 'polypeptide(L)'
;SYIGMWKLYRLFTINYPDAKKALAICILFMPSLLFWGSGIMKDSYVLGAACWFSYNFYHVFIARKKILINALLVIVNISIIMTLKPYIILSILPGALIWLNNAYLKQVSSGFIKILVMPIIGVIILGGGFFLYRNIGSLMGDYGNIDQAVEKAKIIQEDLLREEQYGANNYNLGVIDGTAAGMSSIAPLAIFTALYRPLFFEIGSPLMVI
;
A
#
# COMPACT_ATOMS: atom_id res chain seq x y z
N SER A 1 5.91 3.12 14.24
CA SER A 1 5.62 3.79 12.94
C SER A 1 6.53 4.99 12.67
N TYR A 2 6.74 5.89 13.64
CA TYR A 2 7.46 7.18 13.45
C TYR A 2 8.87 7.03 12.85
N ILE A 3 9.66 6.07 13.29
CA ILE A 3 11.01 5.82 12.74
C ILE A 3 10.93 5.54 11.22
N GLY A 4 9.96 4.75 10.78
CA GLY A 4 9.75 4.48 9.36
C GLY A 4 9.33 5.73 8.59
N MET A 5 8.39 6.50 9.12
CA MET A 5 7.94 7.77 8.53
C MET A 5 9.09 8.78 8.43
N TRP A 6 9.94 8.87 9.44
CA TRP A 6 11.16 9.68 9.40
C TRP A 6 12.12 9.24 8.29
N LYS A 7 12.29 7.94 8.08
CA LYS A 7 13.10 7.40 6.96
C LYS A 7 12.50 7.76 5.61
N LEU A 8 11.17 7.64 5.47
CA LEU A 8 10.45 8.06 4.26
C LEU A 8 10.63 9.57 4.00
N TYR A 9 10.45 10.40 5.01
CA TYR A 9 10.70 11.84 4.93
C TYR A 9 12.13 12.13 4.43
N ARG A 10 13.13 11.50 5.01
CA ARG A 10 14.53 11.64 4.56
C ARG A 10 14.73 11.20 3.11
N LEU A 11 14.08 10.13 2.68
CA LEU A 11 14.13 9.68 1.30
C LEU A 11 13.60 10.74 0.33
N PHE A 12 12.44 11.30 0.64
CA PHE A 12 11.83 12.32 -0.21
C PHE A 12 12.61 13.63 -0.20
N THR A 13 13.19 14.04 0.93
CA THR A 13 14.01 15.25 1.01
C THR A 13 15.34 15.14 0.23
N ILE A 14 15.86 13.94 0.02
CA ILE A 14 17.01 13.71 -0.85
C ILE A 14 16.62 13.94 -2.33
N ASN A 15 15.43 13.49 -2.72
CA ASN A 15 14.98 13.59 -4.12
C ASN A 15 14.34 14.94 -4.44
N TYR A 16 13.74 15.62 -3.45
CA TYR A 16 13.01 16.90 -3.59
C TYR A 16 13.43 17.88 -2.49
N PRO A 17 14.65 18.46 -2.60
CA PRO A 17 15.20 19.32 -1.55
C PRO A 17 14.41 20.62 -1.34
N ASP A 18 13.73 21.12 -2.38
CA ASP A 18 12.97 22.37 -2.31
C ASP A 18 11.64 22.22 -1.56
N ALA A 19 11.11 20.99 -1.48
CA ALA A 19 9.82 20.69 -0.86
C ALA A 19 9.90 20.26 0.61
N LYS A 20 11.03 20.44 1.30
CA LYS A 20 11.28 19.92 2.67
C LYS A 20 10.18 20.24 3.67
N LYS A 21 9.70 21.50 3.69
CA LYS A 21 8.66 21.94 4.64
C LYS A 21 7.32 21.24 4.35
N ALA A 22 6.91 21.21 3.08
CA ALA A 22 5.68 20.55 2.66
C ALA A 22 5.74 19.03 2.94
N LEU A 23 6.87 18.39 2.64
CA LEU A 23 7.10 16.97 2.92
C LEU A 23 7.07 16.66 4.42
N ALA A 24 7.60 17.55 5.27
CA ALA A 24 7.50 17.38 6.72
C ALA A 24 6.04 17.37 7.17
N ILE A 25 5.25 18.34 6.71
CA ILE A 25 3.82 18.43 7.06
C ILE A 25 3.07 17.19 6.56
N CYS A 26 3.25 16.81 5.29
CA CYS A 26 2.52 15.69 4.70
C CYS A 26 2.91 14.31 5.23
N ILE A 27 4.17 14.11 5.66
CA ILE A 27 4.64 12.77 6.08
C ILE A 27 4.67 12.64 7.60
N LEU A 28 5.09 13.69 8.33
CA LEU A 28 5.33 13.60 9.76
C LEU A 28 4.20 14.19 10.60
N PHE A 29 3.47 15.18 10.08
CA PHE A 29 2.48 15.94 10.83
C PHE A 29 1.06 15.82 10.27
N MET A 30 0.80 14.91 9.36
CA MET A 30 -0.56 14.64 8.90
C MET A 30 -1.40 14.04 10.03
N PRO A 31 -2.51 14.65 10.43
CA PRO A 31 -3.27 14.25 11.62
C PRO A 31 -3.71 12.78 11.59
N SER A 32 -4.19 12.29 10.45
CA SER A 32 -4.60 10.89 10.29
C SER A 32 -3.44 9.91 10.47
N LEU A 33 -2.26 10.23 9.94
CA LEU A 33 -1.06 9.39 10.10
C LEU A 33 -0.57 9.39 11.56
N LEU A 34 -0.65 10.53 12.25
CA LEU A 34 -0.31 10.63 13.66
C LEU A 34 -1.29 9.83 14.51
N PHE A 35 -2.59 9.98 14.28
CA PHE A 35 -3.62 9.27 15.04
C PHE A 35 -3.51 7.75 14.87
N TRP A 36 -3.55 7.26 13.66
CA TRP A 36 -3.47 5.82 13.37
C TRP A 36 -2.07 5.24 13.60
N GLY A 37 -1.03 6.05 13.42
CA GLY A 37 0.36 5.65 13.61
C GLY A 37 0.82 5.63 15.08
N SER A 38 0.11 6.28 16.00
CA SER A 38 0.43 6.29 17.44
C SER A 38 -0.11 5.09 18.21
N GLY A 39 -1.18 4.46 17.69
CA GLY A 39 -1.78 3.30 18.31
C GLY A 39 -0.90 2.04 18.23
N ILE A 40 -1.03 1.14 19.22
CA ILE A 40 -0.39 -0.19 19.17
C ILE A 40 -1.28 -1.12 18.33
N MET A 41 -1.35 -0.84 17.04
CA MET A 41 -2.16 -1.61 16.07
C MET A 41 -1.25 -2.22 15.00
N LYS A 42 -1.72 -3.30 14.37
CA LYS A 42 -1.01 -3.94 13.25
C LYS A 42 -0.65 -2.94 12.14
N ASP A 43 -1.55 -1.97 11.90
CA ASP A 43 -1.39 -0.93 10.87
C ASP A 43 -0.20 -0.02 11.12
N SER A 44 0.05 0.36 12.38
CA SER A 44 1.20 1.18 12.75
C SER A 44 2.54 0.52 12.46
N TYR A 45 2.63 -0.79 12.70
CA TYR A 45 3.85 -1.56 12.40
C TYR A 45 4.05 -1.71 10.91
N VAL A 46 2.98 -2.03 10.18
CA VAL A 46 3.03 -2.19 8.71
C VAL A 46 3.37 -0.89 8.02
N LEU A 47 2.76 0.23 8.43
CA LEU A 47 3.09 1.57 7.93
C LEU A 47 4.58 1.88 8.15
N GLY A 48 5.08 1.65 9.37
CA GLY A 48 6.49 1.86 9.70
C GLY A 48 7.42 1.02 8.84
N ALA A 49 7.11 -0.27 8.67
CA ALA A 49 7.89 -1.20 7.87
C ALA A 49 7.86 -0.84 6.39
N ALA A 50 6.70 -0.45 5.84
CA ALA A 50 6.56 -0.04 4.44
C ALA A 50 7.36 1.24 4.12
N CYS A 51 7.29 2.23 4.99
CA CYS A 51 8.08 3.45 4.87
C CYS A 51 9.59 3.18 4.95
N TRP A 52 10.00 2.32 5.88
CA TRP A 52 11.40 1.96 6.04
C TRP A 52 11.90 1.05 4.90
N PHE A 53 11.07 0.15 4.41
CA PHE A 53 11.33 -0.62 3.19
C PHE A 53 11.66 0.30 2.02
N SER A 54 10.82 1.32 1.75
CA SER A 54 11.03 2.26 0.64
C SER A 54 12.37 2.99 0.73
N TYR A 55 12.78 3.41 1.94
CA TYR A 55 14.07 4.05 2.18
C TYR A 55 15.24 3.08 1.89
N ASN A 56 15.18 1.86 2.43
CA ASN A 56 16.25 0.88 2.26
C ASN A 56 16.33 0.40 0.81
N PHE A 57 15.19 0.19 0.14
CA PHE A 57 15.10 -0.17 -1.26
C PHE A 57 15.81 0.86 -2.15
N TYR A 58 15.55 2.15 -1.93
CA TYR A 58 16.27 3.23 -2.63
C TYR A 58 17.79 3.15 -2.43
N HIS A 59 18.24 2.92 -1.18
CA HIS A 59 19.67 2.89 -0.88
C HIS A 59 20.37 1.65 -1.42
N VAL A 60 19.67 0.52 -1.54
CA VAL A 60 20.23 -0.71 -2.16
C VAL A 60 20.34 -0.55 -3.67
N PHE A 61 19.22 -0.21 -4.31
CA PHE A 61 19.12 -0.33 -5.77
C PHE A 61 19.47 0.94 -6.53
N ILE A 62 19.20 2.12 -5.97
CA ILE A 62 19.38 3.39 -6.66
C ILE A 62 20.62 4.13 -6.16
N ALA A 63 20.72 4.41 -4.87
CA ALA A 63 21.84 5.14 -4.30
C ALA A 63 23.10 4.29 -4.09
N ARG A 64 22.96 2.97 -4.05
CA ARG A 64 24.03 1.98 -3.86
C ARG A 64 24.94 2.27 -2.64
N LYS A 65 24.31 2.71 -1.54
CA LYS A 65 25.00 3.06 -0.30
C LYS A 65 24.72 2.01 0.78
N LYS A 66 25.79 1.51 1.44
CA LYS A 66 25.70 0.51 2.54
C LYS A 66 24.79 -0.67 2.15
N ILE A 67 25.05 -1.26 0.98
CA ILE A 67 24.16 -2.24 0.35
C ILE A 67 23.83 -3.39 1.30
N LEU A 68 24.80 -3.96 1.99
CA LEU A 68 24.62 -5.15 2.84
C LEU A 68 23.62 -4.88 4.00
N ILE A 69 23.80 -3.77 4.70
CA ILE A 69 22.94 -3.39 5.84
C ILE A 69 21.53 -3.06 5.35
N ASN A 70 21.44 -2.28 4.27
CA ASN A 70 20.13 -1.91 3.73
C ASN A 70 19.40 -3.11 3.12
N ALA A 71 20.10 -4.06 2.49
CA ALA A 71 19.51 -5.29 1.99
C ALA A 71 18.98 -6.18 3.12
N LEU A 72 19.73 -6.33 4.20
CA LEU A 72 19.23 -7.02 5.40
C LEU A 72 17.97 -6.37 5.94
N LEU A 73 17.95 -5.04 6.04
CA LEU A 73 16.78 -4.29 6.51
C LEU A 73 15.60 -4.39 5.54
N VAL A 74 15.82 -4.49 4.23
CA VAL A 74 14.75 -4.78 3.26
C VAL A 74 14.10 -6.12 3.58
N ILE A 75 14.91 -7.18 3.80
CA ILE A 75 14.40 -8.51 4.13
C ILE A 75 13.61 -8.49 5.44
N VAL A 76 14.11 -7.83 6.48
CA VAL A 76 13.42 -7.70 7.77
C VAL A 76 12.08 -6.97 7.60
N ASN A 77 12.04 -5.85 6.86
CA ASN A 77 10.79 -5.12 6.64
C ASN A 77 9.79 -5.93 5.81
N ILE A 78 10.24 -6.66 4.78
CA ILE A 78 9.40 -7.59 4.03
C ILE A 78 8.82 -8.66 4.97
N SER A 79 9.63 -9.27 5.82
CA SER A 79 9.17 -10.28 6.77
C SER A 79 8.09 -9.74 7.72
N ILE A 80 8.26 -8.53 8.24
CA ILE A 80 7.26 -7.88 9.10
C ILE A 80 5.95 -7.68 8.33
N ILE A 81 6.01 -7.15 7.10
CA ILE A 81 4.81 -6.89 6.29
C ILE A 81 4.12 -8.21 5.94
N MET A 82 4.88 -9.23 5.52
CA MET A 82 4.33 -10.55 5.16
C MET A 82 3.63 -11.24 6.33
N THR A 83 4.16 -11.08 7.55
CA THR A 83 3.56 -11.67 8.75
C THR A 83 2.28 -10.95 9.17
N LEU A 84 2.20 -9.64 9.00
CA LEU A 84 1.07 -8.84 9.48
C LEU A 84 -0.02 -8.64 8.41
N LYS A 85 0.39 -8.22 7.19
CA LYS A 85 -0.52 -7.91 6.06
C LYS A 85 0.16 -8.22 4.72
N PRO A 86 0.20 -9.48 4.29
CA PRO A 86 0.95 -9.90 3.10
C PRO A 86 0.51 -9.21 1.80
N TYR A 87 -0.77 -8.84 1.68
CA TYR A 87 -1.30 -8.17 0.49
C TYR A 87 -0.67 -6.78 0.24
N ILE A 88 -0.13 -6.13 1.27
CA ILE A 88 0.55 -4.82 1.12
C ILE A 88 1.85 -4.95 0.31
N ILE A 89 2.55 -6.06 0.43
CA ILE A 89 3.74 -6.31 -0.39
C ILE A 89 3.38 -6.37 -1.88
N LEU A 90 2.26 -7.02 -2.23
CA LEU A 90 1.78 -7.07 -3.62
C LEU A 90 1.45 -5.67 -4.16
N SER A 91 0.99 -4.78 -3.30
CA SER A 91 0.68 -3.39 -3.66
C SER A 91 1.95 -2.53 -3.83
N ILE A 92 2.98 -2.73 -3.00
CA ILE A 92 4.21 -1.94 -3.02
C ILE A 92 5.16 -2.38 -4.15
N LEU A 93 5.24 -3.68 -4.44
CA LEU A 93 6.19 -4.23 -5.41
C LEU A 93 6.07 -3.63 -6.81
N PRO A 94 4.89 -3.50 -7.42
CA PRO A 94 4.76 -2.86 -8.73
C PRO A 94 5.29 -1.43 -8.74
N GLY A 95 4.98 -0.64 -7.72
CA GLY A 95 5.48 0.72 -7.58
C GLY A 95 7.01 0.78 -7.43
N ALA A 96 7.59 -0.10 -6.64
CA ALA A 96 9.02 -0.21 -6.45
C ALA A 96 9.74 -0.62 -7.76
N LEU A 97 9.17 -1.53 -8.54
CA LEU A 97 9.71 -1.95 -9.84
C LEU A 97 9.63 -0.83 -10.89
N ILE A 98 8.51 -0.11 -10.95
CA ILE A 98 8.37 1.06 -11.82
C ILE A 98 9.40 2.13 -11.44
N TRP A 99 9.59 2.38 -10.15
CA TRP A 99 10.59 3.34 -9.68
C TRP A 99 12.00 2.94 -10.07
N LEU A 100 12.33 1.66 -9.87
CA LEU A 100 13.62 1.09 -10.28
C LEU A 100 13.83 1.24 -11.78
N ASN A 101 12.84 0.86 -12.58
CA ASN A 101 12.86 1.01 -14.02
C ASN A 101 13.16 2.45 -14.45
N ASN A 102 12.41 3.42 -13.90
CA ASN A 102 12.63 4.83 -14.21
C ASN A 102 14.04 5.31 -13.82
N ALA A 103 14.59 4.83 -12.72
CA ALA A 103 15.94 5.18 -12.28
C ALA A 103 17.03 4.65 -13.26
N TYR A 104 16.87 3.43 -13.75
CA TYR A 104 17.80 2.83 -14.71
C TYR A 104 17.58 3.35 -16.15
N LEU A 105 16.34 3.53 -16.58
CA LEU A 105 16.04 4.06 -17.92
C LEU A 105 16.52 5.49 -18.13
N LYS A 106 16.66 6.29 -17.08
CA LYS A 106 17.27 7.62 -17.19
C LYS A 106 18.74 7.58 -17.66
N GLN A 107 19.41 6.45 -17.43
CA GLN A 107 20.81 6.24 -17.84
C GLN A 107 20.92 5.72 -19.29
N VAL A 108 19.82 5.28 -19.90
CA VAL A 108 19.80 4.75 -21.27
C VAL A 108 19.50 5.91 -22.24
N SER A 109 20.44 6.17 -23.15
CA SER A 109 20.32 7.26 -24.15
C SER A 109 19.32 6.96 -25.26
N SER A 110 19.08 5.68 -25.61
CA SER A 110 18.27 5.28 -26.75
C SER A 110 16.77 5.25 -26.43
N GLY A 111 15.99 6.08 -27.13
CA GLY A 111 14.53 6.09 -27.02
C GLY A 111 13.88 4.76 -27.43
N PHE A 112 14.47 4.07 -28.42
CA PHE A 112 13.98 2.78 -28.90
C PHE A 112 14.07 1.68 -27.81
N ILE A 113 15.18 1.65 -27.07
CA ILE A 113 15.35 0.70 -25.96
C ILE A 113 14.32 0.97 -24.85
N LYS A 114 14.00 2.24 -24.58
CA LYS A 114 12.99 2.61 -23.57
C LYS A 114 11.59 2.05 -23.93
N ILE A 115 11.20 2.19 -25.21
CA ILE A 115 9.89 1.71 -25.69
C ILE A 115 9.81 0.18 -25.62
N LEU A 116 10.90 -0.53 -25.89
CA LEU A 116 10.93 -1.99 -25.85
C LEU A 116 10.96 -2.54 -24.42
N VAL A 117 11.68 -1.90 -23.51
CA VAL A 117 11.86 -2.36 -22.12
C VAL A 117 10.61 -2.13 -21.26
N MET A 118 9.84 -1.06 -21.49
CA MET A 118 8.63 -0.79 -20.71
C MET A 118 7.59 -1.93 -20.72
N PRO A 119 7.16 -2.48 -21.87
CA PRO A 119 6.20 -3.58 -21.87
C PRO A 119 6.78 -4.85 -21.25
N ILE A 120 8.07 -5.13 -21.43
CA ILE A 120 8.72 -6.31 -20.83
C ILE A 120 8.66 -6.23 -19.29
N ILE A 121 8.94 -5.07 -18.73
CA ILE A 121 8.82 -4.87 -17.27
C ILE A 121 7.36 -4.97 -16.83
N GLY A 122 6.42 -4.43 -17.60
CA GLY A 122 5.00 -4.62 -17.36
C GLY A 122 4.59 -6.11 -17.28
N VAL A 123 5.06 -6.92 -18.22
CA VAL A 123 4.83 -8.37 -18.22
C VAL A 123 5.49 -9.06 -17.03
N ILE A 124 6.71 -8.66 -16.66
CA ILE A 124 7.40 -9.19 -15.46
C ILE A 124 6.67 -8.82 -14.18
N ILE A 125 6.14 -7.58 -14.07
CA ILE A 125 5.37 -7.14 -12.91
C ILE A 125 4.07 -7.94 -12.80
N LEU A 126 3.32 -8.04 -13.90
CA LEU A 126 2.04 -8.76 -13.92
C LEU A 126 2.25 -10.27 -13.75
N GLY A 127 3.17 -10.86 -14.51
CA GLY A 127 3.49 -12.28 -14.43
C GLY A 127 4.13 -12.67 -13.11
N GLY A 128 5.07 -11.88 -12.60
CA GLY A 128 5.69 -12.07 -11.30
C GLY A 128 4.70 -11.87 -10.15
N GLY A 129 3.82 -10.88 -10.23
CA GLY A 129 2.73 -10.66 -9.28
C GLY A 129 1.76 -11.84 -9.25
N PHE A 130 1.36 -12.34 -10.42
CA PHE A 130 0.49 -13.51 -10.55
C PHE A 130 1.18 -14.79 -10.03
N PHE A 131 2.44 -15.00 -10.37
CA PHE A 131 3.23 -16.12 -9.87
C PHE A 131 3.39 -16.09 -8.34
N LEU A 132 3.69 -14.93 -7.78
CA LEU A 132 3.76 -14.72 -6.33
C LEU A 132 2.40 -14.98 -5.69
N TYR A 133 1.33 -14.44 -6.24
CA TYR A 133 -0.03 -14.67 -5.77
C TYR A 133 -0.36 -16.18 -5.72
N ARG A 134 -0.05 -16.92 -6.79
CA ARG A 134 -0.32 -18.35 -6.87
C ARG A 134 0.51 -19.19 -5.89
N ASN A 135 1.78 -18.85 -5.70
CA ASN A 135 2.69 -19.66 -4.86
C ASN A 135 2.68 -19.24 -3.38
N ILE A 136 2.40 -17.97 -3.10
CA ILE A 136 2.33 -17.44 -1.72
C ILE A 136 0.89 -17.44 -1.21
N GLY A 137 -0.09 -17.82 -2.04
CA GLY A 137 -1.50 -17.86 -1.68
C GLY A 137 -1.79 -18.60 -0.37
N SER A 138 -1.09 -19.72 -0.12
CA SER A 138 -1.19 -20.46 1.15
C SER A 138 -0.67 -19.68 2.37
N LEU A 139 0.27 -18.74 2.18
CA LEU A 139 0.79 -17.86 3.23
C LEU A 139 -0.08 -16.61 3.43
N MET A 140 -0.95 -16.30 2.47
CA MET A 140 -1.86 -15.15 2.53
C MET A 140 -3.13 -15.44 3.33
N GLY A 141 -3.31 -16.65 3.87
CA GLY A 141 -4.48 -17.04 4.63
C GLY A 141 -5.78 -16.85 3.82
N ASP A 142 -6.73 -16.13 4.37
CA ASP A 142 -8.05 -15.85 3.76
C ASP A 142 -7.99 -15.07 2.43
N TYR A 143 -6.83 -14.55 2.02
CA TYR A 143 -6.61 -13.86 0.74
C TYR A 143 -5.87 -14.72 -0.29
N GLY A 144 -5.62 -15.99 0.03
CA GLY A 144 -4.85 -16.90 -0.83
C GLY A 144 -5.59 -17.37 -2.08
N ASN A 145 -6.91 -17.24 -2.11
CA ASN A 145 -7.75 -17.56 -3.26
C ASN A 145 -8.75 -16.41 -3.48
N ILE A 146 -9.09 -16.12 -4.75
CA ILE A 146 -10.05 -15.06 -5.10
C ILE A 146 -11.40 -15.34 -4.44
N ASP A 147 -11.88 -16.57 -4.47
CA ASP A 147 -13.16 -16.94 -3.88
C ASP A 147 -13.18 -16.73 -2.36
N GLN A 148 -12.10 -17.11 -1.67
CA GLN A 148 -11.95 -16.87 -0.23
C GLN A 148 -11.85 -15.37 0.10
N ALA A 149 -11.14 -14.59 -0.72
CA ALA A 149 -11.05 -13.15 -0.54
C ALA A 149 -12.41 -12.45 -0.72
N VAL A 150 -13.22 -12.94 -1.69
CA VAL A 150 -14.58 -12.44 -1.93
C VAL A 150 -15.51 -12.80 -0.77
N GLU A 151 -15.45 -14.05 -0.31
CA GLU A 151 -16.21 -14.51 0.87
C GLU A 151 -15.85 -13.71 2.12
N LYS A 152 -14.55 -13.48 2.33
CA LYS A 152 -14.07 -12.64 3.44
C LYS A 152 -14.58 -11.19 3.34
N ALA A 153 -14.57 -10.61 2.15
CA ALA A 153 -15.11 -9.26 1.94
C ALA A 153 -16.60 -9.20 2.26
N LYS A 154 -17.37 -10.23 1.90
CA LYS A 154 -18.79 -10.36 2.25
C LYS A 154 -19.01 -10.44 3.75
N ILE A 155 -18.25 -11.30 4.45
CA ILE A 155 -18.33 -11.45 5.90
C ILE A 155 -18.00 -10.13 6.60
N ILE A 156 -16.96 -9.42 6.16
CA ILE A 156 -16.58 -8.12 6.72
C ILE A 156 -17.69 -7.09 6.48
N GLN A 157 -18.30 -7.08 5.29
CA GLN A 157 -19.42 -6.18 5.01
C GLN A 157 -20.62 -6.46 5.89
N GLU A 158 -21.00 -7.72 6.03
CA GLU A 158 -22.11 -8.14 6.90
C GLU A 158 -21.84 -7.78 8.38
N ASP A 159 -20.59 -7.93 8.84
CA ASP A 159 -20.20 -7.54 10.18
C ASP A 159 -20.28 -6.03 10.41
N LEU A 160 -19.78 -5.24 9.46
CA LEU A 160 -19.82 -3.78 9.52
C LEU A 160 -21.25 -3.22 9.43
N LEU A 161 -22.21 -3.94 8.85
CA LEU A 161 -23.61 -3.54 8.77
C LEU A 161 -24.40 -3.84 10.06
N ARG A 162 -23.80 -4.48 11.06
CA ARG A 162 -24.43 -4.75 12.36
C ARG A 162 -24.55 -3.44 13.16
N GLU A 163 -25.72 -2.85 13.17
CA GLU A 163 -26.01 -1.59 13.87
C GLU A 163 -25.72 -1.65 15.37
N GLU A 164 -25.88 -2.81 15.99
CA GLU A 164 -25.62 -3.03 17.42
C GLU A 164 -24.19 -2.76 17.83
N GLN A 165 -23.22 -2.98 16.92
CA GLN A 165 -21.79 -2.83 17.21
C GLN A 165 -21.20 -1.51 16.69
N TYR A 166 -21.63 -1.03 15.55
CA TYR A 166 -20.96 0.07 14.83
C TYR A 166 -21.85 1.31 14.69
N GLY A 167 -23.14 1.26 15.12
CA GLY A 167 -24.07 2.37 15.03
C GLY A 167 -24.47 2.72 13.60
N ALA A 168 -25.14 3.86 13.42
CA ALA A 168 -25.69 4.31 12.13
C ALA A 168 -24.65 4.88 11.14
N ASN A 169 -23.36 4.83 11.45
CA ASN A 169 -22.30 5.42 10.62
C ASN A 169 -21.77 4.48 9.53
N ASN A 170 -22.58 3.50 9.11
CA ASN A 170 -22.18 2.49 8.15
C ASN A 170 -22.54 2.90 6.73
N TYR A 171 -21.65 2.59 5.78
CA TYR A 171 -21.92 2.75 4.35
C TYR A 171 -22.45 1.45 3.77
N ASN A 172 -23.65 1.50 3.22
CA ASN A 172 -24.18 0.37 2.49
C ASN A 172 -23.77 0.48 1.01
N LEU A 173 -22.88 -0.40 0.57
CA LEU A 173 -22.42 -0.49 -0.82
C LEU A 173 -23.32 -1.37 -1.71
N GLY A 174 -24.44 -1.88 -1.17
CA GLY A 174 -25.27 -2.88 -1.81
C GLY A 174 -24.92 -4.29 -1.37
N VAL A 175 -25.64 -5.28 -1.87
CA VAL A 175 -25.44 -6.68 -1.56
C VAL A 175 -24.30 -7.24 -2.42
N ILE A 176 -23.27 -7.79 -1.77
CA ILE A 176 -22.20 -8.52 -2.44
C ILE A 176 -22.67 -9.96 -2.64
N ASP A 177 -22.88 -10.39 -3.88
CA ASP A 177 -23.36 -11.75 -4.20
C ASP A 177 -22.30 -12.83 -3.97
N GLY A 178 -21.10 -12.49 -3.47
CA GLY A 178 -20.03 -13.44 -3.26
C GLY A 178 -19.36 -13.94 -4.54
N THR A 179 -19.63 -13.29 -5.70
CA THR A 179 -18.99 -13.60 -6.98
C THR A 179 -18.01 -12.51 -7.40
N ALA A 180 -16.94 -12.89 -8.12
CA ALA A 180 -15.97 -11.94 -8.66
C ALA A 180 -16.63 -10.94 -9.64
N ALA A 181 -17.66 -11.36 -10.38
CA ALA A 181 -18.43 -10.49 -11.26
C ALA A 181 -19.24 -9.45 -10.48
N GLY A 182 -19.93 -9.85 -9.40
CA GLY A 182 -20.64 -8.94 -8.50
C GLY A 182 -19.72 -7.93 -7.86
N MET A 183 -18.53 -8.35 -7.39
CA MET A 183 -17.51 -7.42 -6.86
C MET A 183 -17.03 -6.42 -7.92
N SER A 184 -16.82 -6.83 -9.15
CA SER A 184 -16.37 -5.94 -10.21
C SER A 184 -17.40 -4.85 -10.55
N SER A 185 -18.68 -5.13 -10.43
CA SER A 185 -19.77 -4.15 -10.64
C SER A 185 -19.83 -3.08 -9.54
N ILE A 186 -19.52 -3.46 -8.30
CA ILE A 186 -19.52 -2.57 -7.13
C ILE A 186 -18.18 -1.84 -6.98
N ALA A 187 -17.09 -2.34 -7.59
CA ALA A 187 -15.74 -1.80 -7.45
C ALA A 187 -15.63 -0.28 -7.70
N PRO A 188 -16.24 0.32 -8.74
CA PRO A 188 -16.16 1.76 -8.96
C PRO A 188 -16.75 2.56 -7.78
N LEU A 189 -17.89 2.11 -7.25
CA LEU A 189 -18.55 2.76 -6.10
C LEU A 189 -17.73 2.56 -4.82
N ALA A 190 -17.18 1.37 -4.61
CA ALA A 190 -16.33 1.06 -3.47
C ALA A 190 -15.04 1.89 -3.48
N ILE A 191 -14.39 2.05 -4.63
CA ILE A 191 -13.20 2.89 -4.80
C ILE A 191 -13.55 4.36 -4.52
N PHE A 192 -14.64 4.85 -5.10
CA PHE A 192 -15.09 6.22 -4.85
C PHE A 192 -15.35 6.45 -3.36
N THR A 193 -16.07 5.55 -2.72
CA THR A 193 -16.37 5.60 -1.29
C THR A 193 -15.09 5.59 -0.44
N ALA A 194 -14.15 4.73 -0.75
CA ALA A 194 -12.89 4.61 -0.01
C ALA A 194 -11.99 5.84 -0.15
N LEU A 195 -12.04 6.54 -1.29
CA LEU A 195 -11.16 7.69 -1.55
C LEU A 195 -11.76 9.03 -1.12
N TYR A 196 -13.08 9.18 -1.14
CA TYR A 196 -13.74 10.48 -1.01
C TYR A 196 -14.66 10.60 0.20
N ARG A 197 -15.03 9.50 0.85
CA ARG A 197 -15.84 9.57 2.07
C ARG A 197 -14.96 9.64 3.33
N PRO A 198 -15.43 10.30 4.42
CA PRO A 198 -16.74 10.97 4.58
C PRO A 198 -16.84 12.27 3.78
N LEU A 199 -17.97 12.47 3.11
CA LEU A 199 -18.27 13.74 2.46
C LEU A 199 -18.60 14.80 3.54
N PHE A 200 -18.36 16.08 3.23
CA PHE A 200 -18.52 17.18 4.21
C PHE A 200 -19.88 17.21 4.90
N PHE A 201 -20.95 16.77 4.25
CA PHE A 201 -22.29 16.71 4.79
C PHE A 201 -22.59 15.42 5.58
N GLU A 202 -21.71 14.45 5.56
CA GLU A 202 -21.82 13.17 6.33
C GLU A 202 -21.07 13.23 7.66
N ILE A 203 -20.35 14.33 7.92
CA ILE A 203 -19.52 14.48 9.11
C ILE A 203 -20.41 14.75 10.32
N GLY A 204 -20.68 13.70 11.10
CA GLY A 204 -21.45 13.76 12.33
C GLY A 204 -20.62 14.08 13.58
N SER A 205 -19.29 13.95 13.52
CA SER A 205 -18.41 14.26 14.65
C SER A 205 -17.04 14.77 14.19
N PRO A 206 -16.34 15.58 15.02
CA PRO A 206 -14.99 16.07 14.70
C PRO A 206 -13.97 14.95 14.45
N LEU A 207 -14.16 13.77 15.03
CA LEU A 207 -13.29 12.60 14.87
C LEU A 207 -13.39 11.97 13.46
N MET A 208 -14.44 12.26 12.70
CA MET A 208 -14.58 11.78 11.32
C MET A 208 -13.73 12.57 10.32
N VAL A 209 -13.19 13.72 10.71
CA VAL A 209 -12.37 14.60 9.84
C VAL A 209 -10.88 14.26 9.96
N ILE A 210 -10.46 13.52 10.98
CA ILE A 210 -9.08 13.10 11.26
C ILE A 210 -8.81 11.73 10.65
#